data_f5ba0502417b63e0751eb4622b655112
#
_entry.id   f5ba0502417b63e0751eb4622b655112
#
_cell.length_a   1.000
_cell.length_b   1.000
_cell.length_c   1.000
_cell.angle_alpha   90.00
_cell.angle_beta   90.00
_cell.angle_gamma   90.00
#
_symmetry.space_group_name_H-M   'P 1'
#
loop_
_entity.id
_entity.type
_entity.pdbx_description
1 polymer ?
#
loop_
_entity_poly.entity_id
_entity_poly.type
_entity_poly.pdbx_seq_one_letter_code
_entity_poly.pdbx_strand_id
1 'polypeptide(L)'
;MISPPGGRDEAAALRGMEEWLESLSSNGGNYIRVWLSHPFWDVEHERSGVYDAEKAKRIDRLLEMCRKRGIRVKMTMEHFRSIGDGRQQWADKPLHNKAHGGPAASIADFFDGEASRAQFRRKIRWYADRYGDDPIVYGWELWNEINAVRGGDYMAWTAVMLPELQRAFPRNLVMQSLGSFDTERVRDLYRRHSRMEGNTIAQVHRYLDLGAQLEVCHGPVDVLAADAIRELLSYDARRPVILAESGAVEPKHTGPFKLYKQDRDGILLHDVLFAPFFAGAAGPGQIWHWDVYVAANNLWWHFGRFAEAIRGIDPPAEKFEPVMIEHERLRIYALKGRRTMLAWCRDSRNTWRSELEGGERPQVLRGVAVDLGAAAARGKARVYDPWTGKWSDAAVRNGKLELPAFSRSVVIRVE
;
A
#
# COMPACT_ATOMS: atom_id res chain seq x y z
N MET A 1 7.64 -5.29 1.73
CA MET A 1 8.69 -6.06 2.41
C MET A 1 9.97 -5.91 1.62
N ILE A 2 11.03 -5.38 2.21
CA ILE A 2 12.25 -5.03 1.49
C ILE A 2 13.38 -5.92 1.99
N SER A 3 13.76 -5.72 3.25
CA SER A 3 14.84 -6.46 3.86
C SER A 3 14.29 -7.61 4.67
N PRO A 4 14.72 -8.84 4.42
CA PRO A 4 14.36 -9.92 5.32
C PRO A 4 15.06 -9.74 6.68
N PRO A 5 14.44 -10.16 7.77
CA PRO A 5 15.09 -10.18 9.08
C PRO A 5 16.24 -11.19 9.07
N GLY A 6 17.27 -10.98 9.89
CA GLY A 6 18.41 -11.91 10.00
C GLY A 6 19.70 -11.45 9.30
N GLY A 7 19.69 -10.25 8.72
CA GLY A 7 20.91 -9.60 8.24
C GLY A 7 21.59 -10.31 7.06
N ARG A 8 22.89 -10.64 7.19
CA ARG A 8 23.68 -11.23 6.10
C ARG A 8 23.58 -12.75 6.00
N ASP A 9 23.10 -13.43 7.03
CA ASP A 9 22.90 -14.89 7.00
C ASP A 9 21.61 -15.21 6.20
N GLU A 10 21.79 -15.84 5.05
CA GLU A 10 20.69 -16.20 4.16
C GLU A 10 19.66 -17.13 4.84
N ALA A 11 20.13 -18.13 5.57
CA ALA A 11 19.24 -19.08 6.22
C ALA A 11 18.42 -18.41 7.34
N ALA A 12 19.06 -17.54 8.13
CA ALA A 12 18.38 -16.75 9.15
C ALA A 12 17.39 -15.75 8.53
N ALA A 13 17.77 -15.09 7.45
CA ALA A 13 16.91 -14.16 6.73
C ALA A 13 15.65 -14.84 6.18
N LEU A 14 15.80 -16.02 5.55
CA LEU A 14 14.67 -16.77 5.03
C LEU A 14 13.76 -17.33 6.15
N ARG A 15 14.32 -17.80 7.27
CA ARG A 15 13.52 -18.22 8.44
C ARG A 15 12.71 -17.05 9.01
N GLY A 16 13.34 -15.90 9.24
CA GLY A 16 12.63 -14.73 9.74
C GLY A 16 11.56 -14.22 8.78
N MET A 17 11.81 -14.33 7.47
CA MET A 17 10.79 -14.04 6.44
C MET A 17 9.61 -15.01 6.57
N GLU A 18 9.87 -16.29 6.77
CA GLU A 18 8.83 -17.31 6.94
C GLU A 18 7.98 -17.04 8.18
N GLU A 19 8.59 -16.66 9.31
CA GLU A 19 7.87 -16.28 10.54
C GLU A 19 6.96 -15.07 10.33
N TRP A 20 7.41 -14.07 9.60
CA TRP A 20 6.58 -12.90 9.27
C TRP A 20 5.43 -13.23 8.33
N LEU A 21 5.66 -14.07 7.33
CA LEU A 21 4.60 -14.52 6.43
C LEU A 21 3.57 -15.38 7.17
N GLU A 22 4.01 -16.20 8.12
CA GLU A 22 3.13 -16.96 9.01
C GLU A 22 2.27 -16.03 9.88
N SER A 23 2.92 -15.04 10.51
CA SER A 23 2.21 -14.04 11.32
C SER A 23 1.18 -13.25 10.51
N LEU A 24 1.51 -12.91 9.26
CA LEU A 24 0.60 -12.21 8.36
C LEU A 24 -0.59 -13.09 7.97
N SER A 25 -0.33 -14.32 7.50
CA SER A 25 -1.39 -15.20 6.97
C SER A 25 -2.32 -15.71 8.05
N SER A 26 -1.78 -16.11 9.22
CA SER A 26 -2.58 -16.56 10.37
C SER A 26 -3.51 -15.46 10.91
N ASN A 27 -3.18 -14.21 10.62
CA ASN A 27 -4.02 -13.06 10.92
C ASN A 27 -4.80 -12.51 9.69
N GLY A 28 -5.01 -13.33 8.64
CA GLY A 28 -5.87 -13.00 7.52
C GLY A 28 -5.25 -12.07 6.47
N GLY A 29 -3.97 -11.70 6.61
CA GLY A 29 -3.25 -10.97 5.57
C GLY A 29 -2.93 -11.86 4.39
N ASN A 30 -3.16 -11.40 3.17
CA ASN A 30 -3.14 -12.24 1.97
C ASN A 30 -2.29 -11.70 0.81
N TYR A 31 -1.55 -10.60 1.00
CA TYR A 31 -0.60 -10.12 0.02
C TYR A 31 0.57 -9.35 0.63
N ILE A 32 1.68 -9.33 -0.13
CA ILE A 32 2.88 -8.55 0.18
C ILE A 32 3.40 -7.84 -1.06
N ARG A 33 4.25 -6.84 -0.85
CA ARG A 33 5.06 -6.19 -1.87
C ARG A 33 6.54 -6.40 -1.58
N VAL A 34 7.33 -6.72 -2.61
CA VAL A 34 8.77 -6.99 -2.50
C VAL A 34 9.55 -6.16 -3.52
N TRP A 35 10.65 -5.54 -3.09
CA TRP A 35 11.61 -4.87 -3.98
C TRP A 35 12.70 -5.87 -4.39
N LEU A 36 12.69 -6.27 -5.66
CA LEU A 36 13.66 -7.20 -6.22
C LEU A 36 15.07 -6.60 -6.34
N SER A 37 15.17 -5.29 -6.42
CA SER A 37 16.44 -4.56 -6.46
C SER A 37 17.09 -4.33 -5.08
N HIS A 38 16.51 -4.85 -4.00
CA HIS A 38 17.19 -4.90 -2.71
C HIS A 38 18.34 -5.92 -2.76
N PRO A 39 19.54 -5.64 -2.18
CA PRO A 39 20.72 -6.50 -2.30
C PRO A 39 20.52 -7.98 -1.98
N PHE A 40 19.55 -8.32 -1.13
CA PHE A 40 19.21 -9.70 -0.83
C PHE A 40 18.53 -10.43 -2.00
N TRP A 41 17.68 -9.73 -2.75
CA TRP A 41 16.88 -10.28 -3.86
C TRP A 41 17.47 -9.99 -5.23
N ASP A 42 18.35 -8.96 -5.34
CA ASP A 42 18.80 -8.40 -6.60
C ASP A 42 19.61 -9.40 -7.41
N VAL A 43 19.02 -9.87 -8.50
CA VAL A 43 19.65 -10.80 -9.43
C VAL A 43 20.62 -10.12 -10.40
N GLU A 44 20.52 -8.78 -10.56
CA GLU A 44 21.39 -7.98 -11.42
C GLU A 44 22.39 -7.16 -10.58
N HIS A 45 23.13 -7.80 -9.69
CA HIS A 45 23.91 -7.12 -8.66
C HIS A 45 25.41 -6.95 -8.98
N GLU A 46 25.96 -7.75 -9.90
CA GLU A 46 27.39 -7.70 -10.23
C GLU A 46 27.66 -6.89 -11.48
N ARG A 47 26.93 -7.13 -12.53
CA ARG A 47 27.09 -6.50 -13.82
C ARG A 47 25.75 -6.30 -14.52
N SER A 48 25.60 -5.12 -15.11
CA SER A 48 24.39 -4.75 -15.86
C SER A 48 24.10 -5.75 -16.99
N GLY A 49 22.87 -6.23 -17.06
CA GLY A 49 22.41 -7.23 -18.05
C GLY A 49 22.82 -8.67 -17.77
N VAL A 50 23.45 -8.95 -16.62
CA VAL A 50 23.78 -10.32 -16.18
C VAL A 50 22.97 -10.68 -14.95
N TYR A 51 22.24 -11.78 -15.02
CA TYR A 51 21.28 -12.19 -14.00
C TYR A 51 21.77 -13.44 -13.27
N ASP A 52 21.86 -13.33 -11.95
CA ASP A 52 22.31 -14.38 -11.05
C ASP A 52 21.18 -15.40 -10.78
N ALA A 53 21.34 -16.62 -11.31
CA ALA A 53 20.39 -17.71 -11.14
C ALA A 53 20.34 -18.23 -9.69
N GLU A 54 21.44 -18.16 -8.93
CA GLU A 54 21.47 -18.59 -7.53
C GLU A 54 20.67 -17.62 -6.65
N LYS A 55 20.81 -16.31 -6.87
CA LYS A 55 19.94 -15.33 -6.20
C LYS A 55 18.47 -15.47 -6.60
N ALA A 56 18.18 -15.86 -7.84
CA ALA A 56 16.81 -16.14 -8.25
C ALA A 56 16.16 -17.25 -7.41
N LYS A 57 16.91 -18.23 -6.94
CA LYS A 57 16.39 -19.29 -6.04
C LYS A 57 15.87 -18.74 -4.71
N ARG A 58 16.35 -17.57 -4.25
CA ARG A 58 15.78 -16.91 -3.06
C ARG A 58 14.38 -16.39 -3.33
N ILE A 59 14.16 -15.84 -4.53
CA ILE A 59 12.83 -15.39 -4.97
C ILE A 59 11.90 -16.61 -5.11
N ASP A 60 12.38 -17.71 -5.69
CA ASP A 60 11.61 -18.96 -5.81
C ASP A 60 11.15 -19.46 -4.44
N ARG A 61 12.05 -19.45 -3.44
CA ARG A 61 11.71 -19.83 -2.06
C ARG A 61 10.70 -18.90 -1.41
N LEU A 62 10.83 -17.59 -1.62
CA LEU A 62 9.83 -16.62 -1.17
C LEU A 62 8.46 -16.93 -1.75
N LEU A 63 8.38 -17.16 -3.06
CA LEU A 63 7.12 -17.48 -3.74
C LEU A 63 6.52 -18.79 -3.24
N GLU A 64 7.36 -19.80 -2.97
CA GLU A 64 6.91 -21.06 -2.37
C GLU A 64 6.32 -20.84 -0.97
N MET A 65 7.01 -20.08 -0.10
CA MET A 65 6.50 -19.73 1.22
C MET A 65 5.16 -18.97 1.16
N CYS A 66 5.03 -18.05 0.20
CA CYS A 66 3.80 -17.32 -0.04
C CYS A 66 2.67 -18.23 -0.55
N ARG A 67 2.97 -19.15 -1.48
CA ARG A 67 1.99 -20.09 -2.04
C ARG A 67 1.41 -21.01 -0.96
N LYS A 68 2.25 -21.54 -0.08
CA LYS A 68 1.82 -22.37 1.05
C LYS A 68 0.84 -21.65 2.00
N ARG A 69 0.88 -20.31 2.01
CA ARG A 69 0.09 -19.45 2.92
C ARG A 69 -1.02 -18.66 2.22
N GLY A 70 -1.22 -18.87 0.92
CA GLY A 70 -2.21 -18.13 0.15
C GLY A 70 -1.91 -16.63 0.03
N ILE A 71 -0.64 -16.22 0.19
CA ILE A 71 -0.20 -14.83 0.10
C ILE A 71 0.16 -14.50 -1.34
N ARG A 72 -0.48 -13.49 -1.93
CA ARG A 72 -0.14 -12.95 -3.24
C ARG A 72 1.03 -11.97 -3.16
N VAL A 73 1.82 -11.89 -4.22
CA VAL A 73 3.02 -11.05 -4.24
C VAL A 73 2.95 -10.00 -5.32
N LYS A 74 3.19 -8.73 -4.95
CA LYS A 74 3.53 -7.65 -5.90
C LYS A 74 5.05 -7.54 -5.96
N MET A 75 5.60 -7.67 -7.17
CA MET A 75 7.03 -7.60 -7.42
C MET A 75 7.41 -6.24 -8.01
N THR A 76 8.32 -5.54 -7.36
CA THR A 76 8.88 -4.25 -7.82
C THR A 76 10.29 -4.49 -8.34
N MET A 77 10.52 -4.26 -9.64
CA MET A 77 11.81 -4.58 -10.28
C MET A 77 12.92 -3.69 -9.78
N GLU A 78 12.67 -2.37 -9.71
CA GLU A 78 13.66 -1.37 -9.33
C GLU A 78 13.11 -0.42 -8.25
N HIS A 79 14.01 0.33 -7.64
CA HIS A 79 13.67 1.42 -6.76
C HIS A 79 14.59 2.63 -7.03
N PHE A 80 14.22 3.82 -6.55
CA PHE A 80 14.91 5.07 -6.87
C PHE A 80 16.42 5.09 -6.55
N ARG A 81 16.91 4.14 -5.72
CA ARG A 81 18.34 4.00 -5.41
C ARG A 81 19.07 3.01 -6.31
N SER A 82 18.40 2.35 -7.26
CA SER A 82 19.03 1.38 -8.18
C SER A 82 19.97 2.03 -9.18
N ILE A 83 19.71 3.30 -9.53
CA ILE A 83 20.63 4.12 -10.32
C ILE A 83 20.92 5.41 -9.57
N GLY A 84 22.17 5.83 -9.55
CA GLY A 84 22.56 7.02 -8.82
C GLY A 84 24.05 7.32 -8.94
N ASP A 85 24.45 8.48 -8.48
CA ASP A 85 25.80 9.03 -8.58
C ASP A 85 26.61 8.90 -7.27
N GLY A 86 26.38 7.87 -6.49
CA GLY A 86 27.10 7.61 -5.25
C GLY A 86 26.60 8.32 -4.00
N ARG A 87 25.61 9.22 -4.10
CA ARG A 87 24.91 9.81 -2.96
C ARG A 87 23.70 8.98 -2.51
N GLN A 88 23.36 7.96 -3.26
CA GLN A 88 22.23 7.09 -2.97
C GLN A 88 22.70 5.84 -2.26
N GLN A 89 22.15 5.57 -1.09
CA GLN A 89 22.64 4.61 -0.09
C GLN A 89 22.88 3.19 -0.60
N TRP A 90 22.30 2.79 -1.74
CA TRP A 90 22.37 1.41 -2.22
C TRP A 90 23.08 1.29 -3.59
N ALA A 91 23.58 2.39 -4.12
CA ALA A 91 24.24 2.46 -5.42
C ALA A 91 25.64 3.08 -5.31
N ASP A 92 26.52 2.49 -4.51
CA ASP A 92 27.95 2.83 -4.47
C ASP A 92 28.58 2.63 -5.86
N LYS A 93 28.00 1.74 -6.67
CA LYS A 93 28.37 1.50 -8.06
C LYS A 93 27.09 1.46 -8.89
N PRO A 94 26.74 2.53 -9.61
CA PRO A 94 25.60 2.49 -10.51
C PRO A 94 25.90 1.54 -11.67
N LEU A 95 25.39 0.31 -11.58
CA LEU A 95 25.68 -0.79 -12.50
C LEU A 95 25.41 -0.43 -13.97
N HIS A 96 24.39 0.38 -14.20
CA HIS A 96 23.99 0.74 -15.56
C HIS A 96 24.85 1.84 -16.19
N ASN A 97 25.79 2.41 -15.43
CA ASN A 97 26.73 3.41 -15.94
C ASN A 97 27.87 2.78 -16.74
N LYS A 98 28.25 3.37 -17.87
CA LYS A 98 29.39 2.95 -18.74
C LYS A 98 30.70 2.83 -17.97
N ALA A 99 30.91 3.67 -16.96
CA ALA A 99 32.09 3.59 -16.10
C ALA A 99 32.19 2.25 -15.32
N HIS A 100 31.08 1.53 -15.20
CA HIS A 100 31.00 0.23 -14.53
C HIS A 100 30.55 -0.91 -15.48
N GLY A 101 30.67 -0.69 -16.78
CA GLY A 101 30.34 -1.68 -17.80
C GLY A 101 28.84 -1.73 -18.18
N GLY A 102 28.04 -0.76 -17.76
CA GLY A 102 26.65 -0.61 -18.13
C GLY A 102 26.43 0.08 -19.47
N PRO A 103 25.20 0.25 -19.94
CA PRO A 103 24.87 0.82 -21.24
C PRO A 103 24.81 2.34 -21.26
N ALA A 104 24.69 3.03 -20.12
CA ALA A 104 24.40 4.47 -20.05
C ALA A 104 25.62 5.30 -19.66
N ALA A 105 25.80 6.47 -20.28
CA ALA A 105 26.82 7.45 -19.91
C ALA A 105 26.39 8.35 -18.73
N SER A 106 25.08 8.49 -18.52
CA SER A 106 24.46 9.31 -17.49
C SER A 106 23.07 8.77 -17.12
N ILE A 107 22.47 9.30 -16.07
CA ILE A 107 21.06 8.98 -15.72
C ILE A 107 20.11 9.39 -16.86
N ALA A 108 20.34 10.52 -17.51
CA ALA A 108 19.56 10.91 -18.68
C ALA A 108 19.69 9.88 -19.82
N ASP A 109 20.92 9.44 -20.14
CA ASP A 109 21.16 8.39 -21.14
C ASP A 109 20.55 7.04 -20.75
N PHE A 110 20.41 6.75 -19.45
CA PHE A 110 19.70 5.56 -19.00
C PHE A 110 18.22 5.60 -19.36
N PHE A 111 17.55 6.75 -19.18
CA PHE A 111 16.14 6.88 -19.52
C PHE A 111 15.90 7.07 -21.03
N ASP A 112 16.76 7.82 -21.71
CA ASP A 112 16.55 8.22 -23.10
C ASP A 112 17.27 7.33 -24.09
N GLY A 113 18.37 6.69 -23.69
CA GLY A 113 19.23 5.87 -24.55
C GLY A 113 18.60 4.53 -24.93
N GLU A 114 18.62 4.19 -26.24
CA GLU A 114 18.04 2.93 -26.72
C GLU A 114 18.78 1.70 -26.18
N ALA A 115 20.09 1.77 -25.97
CA ALA A 115 20.87 0.67 -25.40
C ALA A 115 20.38 0.31 -23.97
N SER A 116 20.11 1.30 -23.16
CA SER A 116 19.58 1.13 -21.79
C SER A 116 18.16 0.60 -21.80
N ARG A 117 17.30 1.15 -22.66
CA ARG A 117 15.92 0.69 -22.86
C ARG A 117 15.88 -0.77 -23.33
N ALA A 118 16.73 -1.12 -24.31
CA ALA A 118 16.84 -2.49 -24.79
C ALA A 118 17.30 -3.46 -23.70
N GLN A 119 18.22 -3.03 -22.82
CA GLN A 119 18.67 -3.82 -21.69
C GLN A 119 17.55 -3.99 -20.66
N PHE A 120 16.80 -2.96 -20.35
CA PHE A 120 15.68 -3.06 -19.42
C PHE A 120 14.56 -3.97 -19.95
N ARG A 121 14.29 -3.93 -21.27
CA ARG A 121 13.39 -4.91 -21.92
C ARG A 121 13.89 -6.36 -21.77
N ARG A 122 15.22 -6.59 -21.80
CA ARG A 122 15.78 -7.93 -21.53
C ARG A 122 15.54 -8.36 -20.08
N LYS A 123 15.67 -7.43 -19.13
CA LYS A 123 15.35 -7.67 -17.71
C LYS A 123 13.88 -8.04 -17.52
N ILE A 124 12.96 -7.28 -18.13
CA ILE A 124 11.52 -7.60 -18.13
C ILE A 124 11.28 -9.00 -18.65
N ARG A 125 11.86 -9.37 -19.81
CA ARG A 125 11.70 -10.71 -20.39
C ARG A 125 12.27 -11.80 -19.50
N TRP A 126 13.44 -11.58 -18.91
CA TRP A 126 14.05 -12.56 -18.01
C TRP A 126 13.13 -12.88 -16.81
N TYR A 127 12.51 -11.87 -16.23
CA TYR A 127 11.51 -12.08 -15.18
C TYR A 127 10.23 -12.74 -15.71
N ALA A 128 9.79 -12.38 -16.91
CA ALA A 128 8.60 -12.97 -17.51
C ALA A 128 8.78 -14.44 -17.83
N ASP A 129 9.93 -14.84 -18.39
CA ASP A 129 10.26 -16.24 -18.69
C ASP A 129 10.26 -17.12 -17.42
N ARG A 130 10.59 -16.52 -16.26
CA ARG A 130 10.68 -17.27 -15.01
C ARG A 130 9.39 -17.23 -14.19
N TYR A 131 8.67 -16.12 -14.18
CA TYR A 131 7.57 -15.87 -13.24
C TYR A 131 6.27 -15.42 -13.92
N GLY A 132 6.25 -15.28 -15.23
CA GLY A 132 5.10 -14.73 -15.95
C GLY A 132 3.81 -15.53 -15.83
N ASP A 133 3.92 -16.83 -15.60
CA ASP A 133 2.78 -17.73 -15.42
C ASP A 133 2.50 -18.09 -13.95
N ASP A 134 3.27 -17.58 -13.00
CA ASP A 134 3.08 -17.90 -11.59
C ASP A 134 1.85 -17.15 -11.02
N PRO A 135 0.76 -17.86 -10.67
CA PRO A 135 -0.46 -17.23 -10.19
C PRO A 135 -0.32 -16.59 -8.81
N ILE A 136 0.78 -16.83 -8.09
CA ILE A 136 1.04 -16.18 -6.81
C ILE A 136 1.46 -14.74 -6.98
N VAL A 137 2.06 -14.37 -8.13
CA VAL A 137 2.40 -13.00 -8.48
C VAL A 137 1.18 -12.32 -9.07
N TYR A 138 0.57 -11.39 -8.34
CA TYR A 138 -0.61 -10.69 -8.84
C TYR A 138 -0.27 -9.41 -9.60
N GLY A 139 0.92 -8.85 -9.40
CA GLY A 139 1.29 -7.60 -10.03
C GLY A 139 2.78 -7.34 -10.14
N TRP A 140 3.15 -6.62 -11.18
CA TRP A 140 4.51 -6.18 -11.48
C TRP A 140 4.57 -4.66 -11.50
N GLU A 141 5.57 -4.13 -10.80
CA GLU A 141 5.87 -2.71 -10.74
C GLU A 141 7.25 -2.46 -11.33
N LEU A 142 7.34 -1.54 -12.30
CA LEU A 142 8.62 -1.22 -12.94
C LEU A 142 9.63 -0.66 -11.94
N TRP A 143 9.20 0.37 -11.20
CA TRP A 143 10.10 1.16 -10.37
C TRP A 143 9.37 1.72 -9.17
N ASN A 144 9.96 1.61 -7.98
CA ASN A 144 9.47 2.32 -6.81
C ASN A 144 9.96 3.78 -6.84
N GLU A 145 9.01 4.72 -6.77
CA GLU A 145 9.26 6.15 -6.60
C GLU A 145 10.25 6.73 -7.63
N ILE A 146 9.99 6.43 -8.91
CA ILE A 146 10.90 6.79 -9.99
C ILE A 146 11.22 8.29 -10.06
N ASN A 147 10.28 9.16 -9.65
CA ASN A 147 10.48 10.61 -9.62
C ASN A 147 11.50 11.09 -8.56
N ALA A 148 11.92 10.22 -7.67
CA ALA A 148 13.05 10.50 -6.77
C ALA A 148 14.41 10.34 -7.46
N VAL A 149 14.46 9.70 -8.63
CA VAL A 149 15.66 9.66 -9.48
C VAL A 149 15.83 11.02 -10.16
N ARG A 150 16.97 11.66 -9.95
CA ARG A 150 17.29 12.97 -10.53
C ARG A 150 18.01 12.80 -11.86
N GLY A 151 17.55 13.53 -12.86
CA GLY A 151 18.12 13.52 -14.24
C GLY A 151 17.31 12.62 -15.18
N GLY A 152 17.21 13.04 -16.45
CA GLY A 152 16.46 12.35 -17.50
C GLY A 152 14.94 12.48 -17.43
N ASP A 153 14.26 12.04 -18.48
CA ASP A 153 12.80 12.03 -18.56
C ASP A 153 12.23 10.66 -18.17
N TYR A 154 12.12 10.44 -16.87
CA TYR A 154 11.54 9.20 -16.33
C TYR A 154 10.05 9.04 -16.72
N MET A 155 9.32 10.13 -17.02
CA MET A 155 7.91 10.03 -17.44
C MET A 155 7.80 9.51 -18.86
N ALA A 156 8.61 10.01 -19.78
CA ALA A 156 8.69 9.49 -21.15
C ALA A 156 9.18 8.04 -21.16
N TRP A 157 10.16 7.70 -20.31
CA TRP A 157 10.63 6.34 -20.13
C TRP A 157 9.51 5.42 -19.63
N THR A 158 8.76 5.84 -18.62
CA THR A 158 7.64 5.07 -18.05
C THR A 158 6.56 4.84 -19.10
N ALA A 159 6.22 5.84 -19.91
CA ALA A 159 5.24 5.71 -20.99
C ALA A 159 5.64 4.66 -22.05
N VAL A 160 6.93 4.44 -22.26
CA VAL A 160 7.45 3.38 -23.13
C VAL A 160 7.46 2.02 -22.44
N MET A 161 7.89 1.97 -21.18
CA MET A 161 8.14 0.69 -20.49
C MET A 161 6.89 0.05 -19.88
N LEU A 162 5.86 0.81 -19.49
CA LEU A 162 4.60 0.23 -18.99
C LEU A 162 3.90 -0.67 -20.02
N PRO A 163 3.71 -0.26 -21.30
CA PRO A 163 3.19 -1.16 -22.33
C PRO A 163 4.08 -2.39 -22.59
N GLU A 164 5.41 -2.24 -22.49
CA GLU A 164 6.34 -3.38 -22.59
C GLU A 164 6.13 -4.38 -21.45
N LEU A 165 5.99 -3.87 -20.22
CA LEU A 165 5.70 -4.69 -19.06
C LEU A 165 4.35 -5.41 -19.21
N GLN A 166 3.31 -4.72 -19.67
CA GLN A 166 1.99 -5.30 -19.85
C GLN A 166 2.00 -6.43 -20.91
N ARG A 167 2.77 -6.25 -22.00
CA ARG A 167 2.94 -7.32 -23.01
C ARG A 167 3.67 -8.54 -22.46
N ALA A 168 4.66 -8.34 -21.60
CA ALA A 168 5.43 -9.41 -20.99
C ALA A 168 4.63 -10.17 -19.90
N PHE A 169 3.71 -9.47 -19.22
CA PHE A 169 2.90 -10.03 -18.12
C PHE A 169 1.40 -9.81 -18.37
N PRO A 170 0.81 -10.46 -19.40
CA PRO A 170 -0.56 -10.20 -19.82
C PRO A 170 -1.63 -10.63 -18.81
N ARG A 171 -1.29 -11.47 -17.84
CA ARG A 171 -2.20 -11.98 -16.80
C ARG A 171 -2.08 -11.24 -15.47
N ASN A 172 -1.11 -10.36 -15.32
CA ASN A 172 -0.83 -9.65 -14.09
C ASN A 172 -1.27 -8.19 -14.17
N LEU A 173 -1.53 -7.59 -13.02
CA LEU A 173 -1.58 -6.14 -12.94
C LEU A 173 -0.17 -5.57 -13.16
N VAL A 174 -0.08 -4.49 -13.92
CA VAL A 174 1.18 -3.78 -14.12
C VAL A 174 1.06 -2.34 -13.70
N MET A 175 2.13 -1.81 -13.13
CA MET A 175 2.12 -0.50 -12.50
C MET A 175 3.50 0.13 -12.37
N GLN A 176 3.49 1.38 -11.97
CA GLN A 176 4.65 2.19 -11.62
C GLN A 176 4.27 3.05 -10.42
N SER A 177 5.18 3.33 -9.49
CA SER A 177 4.91 4.28 -8.42
C SER A 177 5.70 5.59 -8.55
N LEU A 178 5.13 6.61 -7.94
CA LEU A 178 5.74 7.90 -7.66
C LEU A 178 5.98 8.01 -6.16
N GLY A 179 6.93 8.85 -5.77
CA GLY A 179 7.21 9.20 -4.38
C GLY A 179 6.06 9.95 -3.72
N SER A 180 6.18 10.20 -2.45
CA SER A 180 5.11 10.70 -1.59
C SER A 180 4.31 11.86 -2.19
N PHE A 181 2.99 11.73 -2.12
CA PHE A 181 2.07 12.80 -2.47
C PHE A 181 1.92 13.74 -1.26
N ASP A 182 2.92 14.57 -1.06
CA ASP A 182 3.11 15.43 0.10
C ASP A 182 3.30 16.91 -0.24
N THR A 183 3.28 17.23 -1.55
CA THR A 183 3.40 18.60 -2.07
C THR A 183 2.44 18.84 -3.24
N GLU A 184 2.06 20.10 -3.48
CA GLU A 184 1.25 20.46 -4.66
C GLU A 184 1.96 20.18 -5.99
N ARG A 185 3.30 20.22 -6.01
CA ARG A 185 4.09 19.98 -7.23
C ARG A 185 3.87 18.61 -7.85
N VAL A 186 3.61 17.59 -7.03
CA VAL A 186 3.42 16.22 -7.51
C VAL A 186 2.00 15.95 -7.99
N ARG A 187 1.04 16.84 -7.74
CA ARG A 187 -0.38 16.67 -8.11
C ARG A 187 -0.56 16.41 -9.60
N ASP A 188 0.02 17.27 -10.46
CA ASP A 188 -0.07 17.09 -11.90
C ASP A 188 0.67 15.85 -12.38
N LEU A 189 1.80 15.53 -11.75
CA LEU A 189 2.56 14.33 -12.05
C LEU A 189 1.72 13.06 -11.77
N TYR A 190 1.06 12.98 -10.61
CA TYR A 190 0.16 11.89 -10.27
C TYR A 190 -1.03 11.79 -11.24
N ARG A 191 -1.61 12.93 -11.62
CA ARG A 191 -2.71 12.97 -12.59
C ARG A 191 -2.31 12.40 -13.95
N ARG A 192 -1.16 12.81 -14.48
CA ARG A 192 -0.63 12.30 -15.76
C ARG A 192 -0.27 10.83 -15.66
N HIS A 193 0.41 10.45 -14.61
CA HIS A 193 0.86 9.09 -14.37
C HIS A 193 -0.31 8.10 -14.21
N SER A 194 -1.35 8.46 -13.45
CA SER A 194 -2.53 7.62 -13.26
C SER A 194 -3.27 7.29 -14.56
N ARG A 195 -3.10 8.13 -15.61
CA ARG A 195 -3.75 7.96 -16.92
C ARG A 195 -2.85 7.30 -17.97
N MET A 196 -1.60 6.97 -17.64
CA MET A 196 -0.70 6.35 -18.60
C MET A 196 -1.23 5.02 -19.12
N GLU A 197 -1.02 4.79 -20.42
CA GLU A 197 -1.26 3.50 -21.03
C GLU A 197 -0.39 2.42 -20.37
N GLY A 198 -0.94 1.23 -20.21
CA GLY A 198 -0.26 0.13 -19.52
C GLY A 198 -0.28 0.21 -18.00
N ASN A 199 -0.62 1.34 -17.38
CA ASN A 199 -0.79 1.43 -15.93
C ASN A 199 -2.17 0.87 -15.55
N THR A 200 -2.26 -0.41 -15.19
CA THR A 200 -3.54 -1.10 -14.98
C THR A 200 -4.17 -0.84 -13.62
N ILE A 201 -3.40 -0.33 -12.66
CA ILE A 201 -3.84 0.07 -11.33
C ILE A 201 -3.10 1.35 -10.92
N ALA A 202 -3.85 2.35 -10.47
CA ALA A 202 -3.25 3.57 -9.92
C ALA A 202 -2.82 3.36 -8.48
N GLN A 203 -1.66 3.87 -8.12
CA GLN A 203 -1.16 3.75 -6.75
C GLN A 203 -0.60 5.06 -6.23
N VAL A 204 -0.76 5.29 -4.94
CA VAL A 204 -0.28 6.49 -4.24
C VAL A 204 0.52 6.10 -3.00
N HIS A 205 1.56 6.89 -2.73
CA HIS A 205 2.29 6.89 -1.47
C HIS A 205 1.96 8.19 -0.73
N ARG A 206 1.52 8.10 0.50
CA ARG A 206 1.27 9.25 1.37
C ARG A 206 1.44 8.88 2.83
N TYR A 207 2.13 9.71 3.56
CA TYR A 207 2.50 9.48 4.95
C TYR A 207 2.04 10.61 5.86
N LEU A 208 1.80 10.30 7.12
CA LEU A 208 1.84 11.29 8.18
C LEU A 208 3.28 11.79 8.26
N ASP A 209 3.50 13.03 7.87
CA ASP A 209 4.81 13.70 7.85
C ASP A 209 4.63 15.18 8.21
N LEU A 210 5.05 15.57 9.41
CA LEU A 210 4.95 16.96 9.88
C LEU A 210 5.90 17.91 9.14
N GLY A 211 6.77 17.39 8.28
CA GLY A 211 7.63 18.18 7.38
C GLY A 211 7.10 18.29 5.95
N ALA A 212 5.96 17.68 5.64
CA ALA A 212 5.29 17.78 4.35
C ALA A 212 4.73 19.20 4.08
N GLN A 213 4.49 19.53 2.81
CA GLN A 213 3.88 20.83 2.45
C GLN A 213 2.34 20.77 2.49
N LEU A 214 1.75 19.58 2.23
CA LEU A 214 0.30 19.42 2.28
C LEU A 214 -0.19 19.26 3.71
N GLU A 215 -1.09 20.14 4.15
CA GLU A 215 -1.71 20.12 5.48
C GLU A 215 -2.36 18.78 5.83
N VAL A 216 -2.94 18.08 4.84
CA VAL A 216 -3.55 16.76 5.05
C VAL A 216 -2.54 15.75 5.61
N CYS A 217 -1.25 15.90 5.32
CA CYS A 217 -0.19 15.05 5.84
C CYS A 217 0.14 15.29 7.32
N HIS A 218 -0.40 16.35 7.93
CA HIS A 218 -0.24 16.67 9.37
C HIS A 218 -1.46 16.27 10.21
N GLY A 219 -2.53 15.89 9.52
CA GLY A 219 -3.83 15.60 10.12
C GLY A 219 -3.99 14.17 10.64
N PRO A 220 -5.23 13.76 10.94
CA PRO A 220 -5.56 12.39 11.26
C PRO A 220 -5.23 11.44 10.11
N VAL A 221 -4.72 10.25 10.43
CA VAL A 221 -4.24 9.30 9.41
C VAL A 221 -5.38 8.75 8.56
N ASP A 222 -6.56 8.56 9.12
CA ASP A 222 -7.74 8.18 8.36
C ASP A 222 -8.12 9.22 7.29
N VAL A 223 -7.98 10.51 7.61
CA VAL A 223 -8.26 11.61 6.69
C VAL A 223 -7.23 11.65 5.56
N LEU A 224 -5.94 11.61 5.89
CA LEU A 224 -4.88 11.67 4.87
C LEU A 224 -4.91 10.47 3.93
N ALA A 225 -5.22 9.28 4.46
CA ALA A 225 -5.28 8.05 3.67
C ALA A 225 -6.52 8.03 2.73
N ALA A 226 -7.67 8.43 3.24
CA ALA A 226 -8.90 8.55 2.45
C ALA A 226 -8.79 9.64 1.37
N ASP A 227 -8.19 10.80 1.71
CA ASP A 227 -7.96 11.89 0.76
C ASP A 227 -7.08 11.46 -0.41
N ALA A 228 -5.99 10.73 -0.13
CA ALA A 228 -5.11 10.18 -1.16
C ALA A 228 -5.87 9.32 -2.18
N ILE A 229 -6.79 8.48 -1.72
CA ILE A 229 -7.60 7.60 -2.58
C ILE A 229 -8.59 8.42 -3.42
N ARG A 230 -9.31 9.35 -2.78
CA ARG A 230 -10.27 10.21 -3.49
C ARG A 230 -9.61 11.06 -4.56
N GLU A 231 -8.43 11.58 -4.26
CA GLU A 231 -7.63 12.33 -5.22
C GLU A 231 -7.35 11.48 -6.48
N LEU A 232 -6.85 10.25 -6.32
CA LEU A 232 -6.56 9.38 -7.46
C LEU A 232 -7.83 8.93 -8.22
N LEU A 233 -8.90 8.63 -7.52
CA LEU A 233 -10.19 8.28 -8.15
C LEU A 233 -10.74 9.45 -8.98
N SER A 234 -10.49 10.70 -8.58
CA SER A 234 -10.88 11.88 -9.35
C SER A 234 -10.12 12.01 -10.67
N TYR A 235 -8.95 11.40 -10.79
CA TYR A 235 -8.15 11.44 -12.01
C TYR A 235 -8.64 10.44 -13.07
N ASP A 236 -8.91 9.20 -12.69
CA ASP A 236 -9.52 8.19 -13.57
C ASP A 236 -10.25 7.12 -12.72
N ALA A 237 -11.55 7.30 -12.54
CA ALA A 237 -12.39 6.40 -11.76
C ALA A 237 -12.57 4.99 -12.38
N ARG A 238 -12.11 4.76 -13.62
CA ARG A 238 -12.21 3.45 -14.29
C ARG A 238 -11.09 2.50 -13.85
N ARG A 239 -10.03 3.01 -13.23
CA ARG A 239 -8.91 2.20 -12.75
C ARG A 239 -9.05 1.93 -11.25
N PRO A 240 -8.76 0.70 -10.80
CA PRO A 240 -8.62 0.47 -9.39
C PRO A 240 -7.48 1.29 -8.81
N VAL A 241 -7.65 1.74 -7.58
CA VAL A 241 -6.68 2.59 -6.85
C VAL A 241 -6.25 1.87 -5.58
N ILE A 242 -4.98 1.98 -5.22
CA ILE A 242 -4.44 1.49 -3.94
C ILE A 242 -3.57 2.54 -3.25
N LEU A 243 -3.62 2.58 -1.92
CA LEU A 243 -2.62 3.25 -1.08
C LEU A 243 -1.44 2.27 -0.90
N ALA A 244 -0.44 2.39 -1.79
CA ALA A 244 0.62 1.40 -1.94
C ALA A 244 1.78 1.56 -0.94
N GLU A 245 1.89 2.72 -0.33
CA GLU A 245 2.74 2.97 0.83
C GLU A 245 2.13 4.05 1.71
N SER A 246 2.12 3.81 3.02
CA SER A 246 1.63 4.76 4.01
C SER A 246 2.20 4.45 5.40
N GLY A 247 1.77 5.22 6.38
CA GLY A 247 2.19 5.15 7.76
C GLY A 247 2.58 6.53 8.27
N ALA A 248 3.54 6.56 9.18
CA ALA A 248 4.06 7.81 9.75
C ALA A 248 5.59 7.85 9.67
N VAL A 249 6.14 9.02 9.44
CA VAL A 249 7.57 9.26 9.34
C VAL A 249 7.99 10.47 10.18
N GLU A 250 9.26 10.51 10.56
CA GLU A 250 9.85 11.74 11.07
C GLU A 250 9.90 12.79 9.96
N PRO A 251 9.87 14.08 10.31
CA PRO A 251 9.77 15.18 9.35
C PRO A 251 10.72 15.04 8.15
N LYS A 252 10.18 15.21 6.94
CA LYS A 252 10.92 15.08 5.67
C LYS A 252 11.47 13.67 5.41
N HIS A 253 10.75 12.64 5.87
CA HIS A 253 11.15 11.23 5.70
C HIS A 253 12.53 10.89 6.27
N THR A 254 12.93 11.52 7.38
CA THR A 254 14.25 11.27 7.98
C THR A 254 14.35 9.95 8.74
N GLY A 255 13.25 9.24 8.92
CA GLY A 255 13.20 7.93 9.56
C GLY A 255 11.80 7.50 9.98
N PRO A 256 11.69 6.34 10.63
CA PRO A 256 10.42 5.88 11.20
C PRO A 256 9.91 6.85 12.27
N PHE A 257 8.60 7.01 12.33
CA PHE A 257 7.96 7.89 13.31
C PHE A 257 8.28 7.49 14.75
N LYS A 258 8.76 8.44 15.54
CA LYS A 258 9.21 8.22 16.93
C LYS A 258 8.12 7.63 17.83
N LEU A 259 6.84 7.97 17.57
CA LEU A 259 5.71 7.52 18.39
C LEU A 259 5.25 6.09 18.05
N TYR A 260 5.80 5.42 17.05
CA TYR A 260 5.51 4.02 16.78
C TYR A 260 5.72 3.13 18.00
N LYS A 261 6.74 3.40 18.81
CA LYS A 261 7.03 2.63 20.05
C LYS A 261 5.92 2.75 21.10
N GLN A 262 5.14 3.83 21.06
CA GLN A 262 4.04 4.10 21.98
C GLN A 262 2.72 3.54 21.45
N ASP A 263 2.59 3.36 20.15
CA ASP A 263 1.37 2.87 19.50
C ASP A 263 1.23 1.35 19.66
N ARG A 264 1.04 0.92 20.90
CA ARG A 264 0.86 -0.51 21.26
C ARG A 264 -0.47 -1.08 20.81
N ASP A 265 -1.46 -0.23 20.63
CA ASP A 265 -2.78 -0.59 20.15
C ASP A 265 -2.90 -0.52 18.62
N GLY A 266 -1.92 0.07 17.92
CA GLY A 266 -1.87 0.11 16.46
C GLY A 266 -2.88 1.07 15.82
N ILE A 267 -3.13 2.24 16.42
CA ILE A 267 -4.09 3.22 15.89
C ILE A 267 -3.71 3.68 14.48
N LEU A 268 -2.42 3.92 14.26
CA LEU A 268 -1.91 4.33 12.93
C LEU A 268 -2.13 3.23 11.90
N LEU A 269 -1.85 1.97 12.24
CA LEU A 269 -2.07 0.81 11.36
C LEU A 269 -3.55 0.62 11.06
N HIS A 270 -4.41 0.75 12.08
CA HIS A 270 -5.85 0.66 11.93
C HIS A 270 -6.38 1.64 10.88
N ASP A 271 -6.02 2.91 11.01
CA ASP A 271 -6.47 3.96 10.10
C ASP A 271 -5.92 3.74 8.67
N VAL A 272 -4.67 3.30 8.52
CA VAL A 272 -4.07 2.93 7.22
C VAL A 272 -4.80 1.75 6.56
N LEU A 273 -5.25 0.75 7.33
CA LEU A 273 -5.96 -0.41 6.77
C LEU A 273 -7.39 -0.07 6.36
N PHE A 274 -8.13 0.66 7.21
CA PHE A 274 -9.57 0.86 7.00
C PHE A 274 -9.87 2.02 6.04
N ALA A 275 -9.28 3.18 6.25
CA ALA A 275 -9.66 4.39 5.54
C ALA A 275 -9.56 4.28 4.01
N PRO A 276 -8.51 3.71 3.40
CA PRO A 276 -8.43 3.59 1.95
C PRO A 276 -9.56 2.77 1.34
N PHE A 277 -9.83 1.60 1.91
CA PHE A 277 -10.91 0.73 1.41
C PHE A 277 -12.26 1.41 1.47
N PHE A 278 -12.59 2.02 2.62
CA PHE A 278 -13.84 2.74 2.81
C PHE A 278 -13.92 4.07 2.03
N ALA A 279 -12.80 4.55 1.51
CA ALA A 279 -12.75 5.66 0.55
C ALA A 279 -12.84 5.22 -0.92
N GLY A 280 -12.97 3.91 -1.20
CA GLY A 280 -13.14 3.36 -2.54
C GLY A 280 -11.89 2.73 -3.16
N ALA A 281 -10.81 2.50 -2.39
CA ALA A 281 -9.66 1.76 -2.87
C ALA A 281 -10.00 0.29 -3.12
N ALA A 282 -9.21 -0.37 -3.97
CA ALA A 282 -9.34 -1.80 -4.28
C ALA A 282 -9.00 -2.74 -3.11
N GLY A 283 -8.44 -2.20 -2.02
CA GLY A 283 -8.09 -2.94 -0.81
C GLY A 283 -7.61 -2.03 0.31
N PRO A 284 -7.14 -2.61 1.42
CA PRO A 284 -6.56 -1.85 2.53
C PRO A 284 -5.28 -1.15 2.10
N GLY A 285 -4.87 -0.12 2.84
CA GLY A 285 -3.59 0.53 2.64
C GLY A 285 -2.42 -0.36 3.07
N GLN A 286 -1.25 -0.08 2.51
CA GLN A 286 -0.02 -0.81 2.79
C GLN A 286 0.85 0.01 3.74
N ILE A 287 1.11 -0.53 4.92
CA ILE A 287 2.01 0.08 5.89
C ILE A 287 3.48 -0.18 5.50
N TRP A 288 4.29 0.89 5.48
CA TRP A 288 5.71 0.79 5.13
C TRP A 288 6.57 0.20 6.25
N HIS A 289 6.42 0.71 7.47
CA HIS A 289 7.23 0.30 8.62
C HIS A 289 6.67 -0.97 9.30
N TRP A 290 6.45 -2.02 8.51
CA TRP A 290 5.92 -3.30 8.98
C TRP A 290 6.89 -4.04 9.92
N ASP A 291 8.19 -3.82 9.82
CA ASP A 291 9.25 -4.40 10.66
C ASP A 291 9.37 -3.68 12.02
N VAL A 292 9.72 -2.40 12.00
CA VAL A 292 9.98 -1.58 13.21
C VAL A 292 8.70 -1.11 13.91
N TYR A 293 7.53 -1.33 13.32
CA TYR A 293 6.25 -0.96 13.90
C TYR A 293 5.31 -2.17 14.05
N VAL A 294 4.86 -2.81 12.95
CA VAL A 294 3.88 -3.89 13.03
C VAL A 294 4.45 -5.11 13.75
N ALA A 295 5.60 -5.61 13.30
CA ALA A 295 6.26 -6.75 13.92
C ALA A 295 6.77 -6.42 15.33
N ALA A 296 7.40 -5.26 15.52
CA ALA A 296 7.95 -4.85 16.81
C ALA A 296 6.88 -4.69 17.91
N ASN A 297 5.66 -4.28 17.56
CA ASN A 297 4.54 -4.12 18.50
C ASN A 297 3.53 -5.28 18.45
N ASN A 298 3.78 -6.33 17.64
CA ASN A 298 2.88 -7.48 17.46
C ASN A 298 1.46 -7.07 17.04
N LEU A 299 1.34 -6.21 16.03
CA LEU A 299 0.08 -5.63 15.56
C LEU A 299 -0.59 -6.44 14.43
N TRP A 300 -0.13 -7.66 14.18
CA TRP A 300 -0.63 -8.51 13.09
C TRP A 300 -2.14 -8.74 13.12
N TRP A 301 -2.72 -8.76 14.32
CA TRP A 301 -4.15 -8.96 14.52
C TRP A 301 -5.06 -7.94 13.80
N HIS A 302 -4.56 -6.74 13.48
CA HIS A 302 -5.31 -5.72 12.74
C HIS A 302 -5.69 -6.18 11.33
N PHE A 303 -4.85 -6.97 10.67
CA PHE A 303 -5.18 -7.52 9.35
C PHE A 303 -6.41 -8.44 9.44
N GLY A 304 -6.48 -9.28 10.47
CA GLY A 304 -7.64 -10.12 10.74
C GLY A 304 -8.89 -9.32 11.07
N ARG A 305 -8.76 -8.22 11.79
CA ARG A 305 -9.89 -7.32 12.09
C ARG A 305 -10.45 -6.67 10.83
N PHE A 306 -9.58 -6.23 9.94
CA PHE A 306 -10.00 -5.71 8.64
C PHE A 306 -10.66 -6.82 7.78
N ALA A 307 -10.02 -7.98 7.66
CA ALA A 307 -10.56 -9.10 6.90
C ALA A 307 -11.94 -9.56 7.41
N GLU A 308 -12.13 -9.57 8.74
CA GLU A 308 -13.43 -9.91 9.36
C GLU A 308 -14.51 -8.88 9.02
N ALA A 309 -14.19 -7.58 9.05
CA ALA A 309 -15.14 -6.51 8.76
C ALA A 309 -15.76 -6.63 7.35
N ILE A 310 -15.01 -7.18 6.39
CA ILE A 310 -15.43 -7.33 4.99
C ILE A 310 -15.66 -8.80 4.59
N ARG A 311 -15.69 -9.73 5.54
CA ARG A 311 -15.83 -11.16 5.25
C ARG A 311 -17.07 -11.45 4.42
N GLY A 312 -16.89 -12.23 3.33
CA GLY A 312 -17.95 -12.63 2.43
C GLY A 312 -18.44 -11.53 1.46
N ILE A 313 -17.83 -10.36 1.49
CA ILE A 313 -18.09 -9.31 0.50
C ILE A 313 -17.24 -9.57 -0.75
N ASP A 314 -17.86 -9.41 -1.91
CA ASP A 314 -17.22 -9.36 -3.22
C ASP A 314 -17.28 -7.90 -3.73
N PRO A 315 -16.25 -7.06 -3.48
CA PRO A 315 -16.29 -5.66 -3.83
C PRO A 315 -16.53 -5.39 -5.33
N PRO A 316 -15.94 -6.16 -6.28
CA PRO A 316 -16.27 -6.04 -7.70
C PRO A 316 -17.76 -6.29 -8.02
N ALA A 317 -18.37 -7.30 -7.40
CA ALA A 317 -19.80 -7.60 -7.60
C ALA A 317 -20.71 -6.54 -6.98
N GLU A 318 -20.31 -5.99 -5.84
CA GLU A 318 -21.05 -4.91 -5.17
C GLU A 318 -21.00 -3.59 -5.95
N LYS A 319 -19.94 -3.30 -6.70
CA LYS A 319 -19.71 -2.02 -7.40
C LYS A 319 -19.87 -0.83 -6.46
N PHE A 320 -19.18 -0.88 -5.37
CA PHE A 320 -19.28 0.13 -4.33
C PHE A 320 -19.05 1.56 -4.82
N GLU A 321 -19.94 2.45 -4.37
CA GLU A 321 -19.83 3.89 -4.52
C GLU A 321 -19.45 4.50 -3.17
N PRO A 322 -18.24 5.10 -3.05
CA PRO A 322 -17.82 5.71 -1.79
C PRO A 322 -18.57 7.03 -1.54
N VAL A 323 -19.07 7.19 -0.34
CA VAL A 323 -19.73 8.41 0.11
C VAL A 323 -19.31 8.77 1.53
N MET A 324 -19.37 10.07 1.87
CA MET A 324 -19.25 10.53 3.25
C MET A 324 -20.62 10.79 3.82
N ILE A 325 -20.84 10.37 5.08
CA ILE A 325 -22.04 10.71 5.83
C ILE A 325 -21.66 11.75 6.87
N GLU A 326 -22.34 12.88 6.87
CA GLU A 326 -22.11 13.95 7.84
C GLU A 326 -22.57 13.55 9.23
N HIS A 327 -21.74 13.80 10.23
CA HIS A 327 -22.06 13.56 11.62
C HIS A 327 -21.19 14.48 12.53
N GLU A 328 -21.78 15.02 13.58
CA GLU A 328 -21.11 15.98 14.48
C GLU A 328 -19.91 15.41 15.25
N ARG A 329 -19.92 14.10 15.51
CA ARG A 329 -18.92 13.41 16.33
C ARG A 329 -18.05 12.41 15.55
N LEU A 330 -18.56 11.88 14.46
CA LEU A 330 -17.90 10.81 13.71
C LEU A 330 -17.47 11.28 12.32
N ARG A 331 -16.36 10.80 11.84
CA ARG A 331 -16.07 10.71 10.41
C ARG A 331 -16.60 9.37 9.92
N ILE A 332 -17.54 9.41 8.99
CA ILE A 332 -18.21 8.21 8.49
C ILE A 332 -17.92 8.03 7.02
N TYR A 333 -17.10 7.03 6.72
CA TYR A 333 -16.72 6.61 5.38
C TYR A 333 -17.65 5.45 4.98
N ALA A 334 -18.51 5.64 3.99
CA ALA A 334 -19.48 4.64 3.60
C ALA A 334 -19.29 4.19 2.15
N LEU A 335 -19.56 2.91 1.91
CA LEU A 335 -19.57 2.26 0.61
C LEU A 335 -21.00 1.77 0.34
N LYS A 336 -21.67 2.37 -0.65
CA LYS A 336 -22.98 1.93 -1.11
C LYS A 336 -22.79 0.91 -2.22
N GLY A 337 -23.14 -0.34 -1.95
CA GLY A 337 -23.11 -1.43 -2.91
C GLY A 337 -24.47 -1.76 -3.46
N ARG A 338 -24.53 -2.77 -4.33
CA ARG A 338 -25.78 -3.25 -4.94
C ARG A 338 -26.70 -3.95 -3.94
N ARG A 339 -26.11 -4.70 -2.99
CA ARG A 339 -26.82 -5.50 -1.97
C ARG A 339 -26.39 -5.12 -0.56
N THR A 340 -25.18 -4.60 -0.41
CA THR A 340 -24.57 -4.33 0.89
C THR A 340 -24.19 -2.87 1.01
N MET A 341 -24.47 -2.28 2.15
CA MET A 341 -23.90 -0.99 2.55
C MET A 341 -22.93 -1.24 3.69
N LEU A 342 -21.72 -0.74 3.55
CA LEU A 342 -20.70 -0.72 4.60
C LEU A 342 -20.46 0.73 5.04
N ALA A 343 -20.28 0.96 6.35
CA ALA A 343 -19.87 2.27 6.84
C ALA A 343 -18.87 2.11 7.99
N TRP A 344 -17.68 2.67 7.82
CA TRP A 344 -16.70 2.76 8.90
C TRP A 344 -16.88 4.10 9.61
N CYS A 345 -17.21 4.02 10.89
CA CYS A 345 -17.48 5.15 11.76
C CYS A 345 -16.26 5.36 12.66
N ARG A 346 -15.52 6.43 12.45
CA ARG A 346 -14.31 6.79 13.19
C ARG A 346 -14.59 7.99 14.10
N ASP A 347 -14.29 7.88 15.39
CA ASP A 347 -14.38 9.02 16.33
C ASP A 347 -13.48 10.17 15.88
N SER A 348 -14.07 11.32 15.55
CA SER A 348 -13.33 12.45 15.00
C SER A 348 -12.35 13.10 15.99
N ARG A 349 -12.60 12.94 17.30
CA ARG A 349 -11.74 13.50 18.37
C ARG A 349 -10.63 12.55 18.79
N ASN A 350 -10.73 11.26 18.41
CA ASN A 350 -9.71 10.29 18.69
C ASN A 350 -8.74 10.21 17.50
N THR A 351 -7.49 10.59 17.69
CA THR A 351 -6.45 10.66 16.67
C THR A 351 -5.11 10.20 17.25
N TRP A 352 -4.13 9.97 16.39
CA TRP A 352 -2.75 9.73 16.82
C TRP A 352 -2.23 10.84 17.75
N ARG A 353 -2.65 12.09 17.49
CA ARG A 353 -2.21 13.23 18.29
C ARG A 353 -2.81 13.18 19.70
N SER A 354 -4.10 12.92 19.83
CA SER A 354 -4.73 12.81 21.16
C SER A 354 -4.18 11.63 21.96
N GLU A 355 -4.08 10.43 21.34
CA GLU A 355 -3.63 9.24 22.08
C GLU A 355 -2.10 9.16 22.24
N LEU A 356 -1.33 9.30 21.16
CA LEU A 356 0.11 9.03 21.20
C LEU A 356 0.92 10.22 21.67
N GLU A 357 0.53 11.43 21.28
CA GLU A 357 1.21 12.67 21.66
C GLU A 357 0.64 13.23 22.98
N GLY A 358 -0.68 13.25 23.11
CA GLY A 358 -1.39 13.75 24.28
C GLY A 358 -1.56 12.76 25.42
N GLY A 359 -1.37 11.46 25.19
CA GLY A 359 -1.56 10.42 26.19
C GLY A 359 -3.02 10.23 26.64
N GLU A 360 -3.98 10.72 25.86
CA GLU A 360 -5.40 10.64 26.17
C GLU A 360 -5.93 9.22 25.96
N ARG A 361 -6.71 8.71 26.91
CA ARG A 361 -7.41 7.45 26.72
C ARG A 361 -8.59 7.62 25.77
N PRO A 362 -8.85 6.64 24.85
CA PRO A 362 -9.99 6.71 23.97
C PRO A 362 -11.30 6.72 24.77
N GLN A 363 -12.18 7.65 24.42
CA GLN A 363 -13.47 7.77 25.08
C GLN A 363 -14.41 6.64 24.61
N VAL A 364 -15.23 6.13 25.52
CA VAL A 364 -16.36 5.25 25.18
C VAL A 364 -17.55 6.11 24.79
N LEU A 365 -17.94 6.02 23.53
CA LEU A 365 -19.12 6.69 22.99
C LEU A 365 -20.38 5.85 23.25
N ARG A 366 -21.47 6.48 23.64
CA ARG A 366 -22.79 5.86 23.93
C ARG A 366 -23.90 6.73 23.37
N GLY A 367 -25.02 6.09 22.96
CA GLY A 367 -26.18 6.81 22.45
C GLY A 367 -25.92 7.56 21.14
N VAL A 368 -24.96 7.09 20.34
CA VAL A 368 -24.61 7.69 19.05
C VAL A 368 -25.48 7.07 17.97
N ALA A 369 -26.25 7.88 17.26
CA ALA A 369 -27.12 7.45 16.17
C ALA A 369 -26.57 7.91 14.82
N VAL A 370 -26.51 7.01 13.84
CA VAL A 370 -26.05 7.29 12.48
C VAL A 370 -27.25 7.25 11.53
N ASP A 371 -27.39 8.26 10.69
CA ASP A 371 -28.38 8.30 9.61
C ASP A 371 -27.76 7.73 8.33
N LEU A 372 -28.14 6.51 7.99
CA LEU A 372 -27.68 5.80 6.80
C LEU A 372 -28.53 6.11 5.55
N GLY A 373 -29.60 6.90 5.73
CA GLY A 373 -30.52 7.26 4.67
C GLY A 373 -31.51 6.16 4.31
N ALA A 374 -32.42 6.50 3.38
CA ALA A 374 -33.54 5.63 2.96
C ALA A 374 -33.08 4.29 2.36
N ALA A 375 -31.92 4.22 1.75
CA ALA A 375 -31.39 2.99 1.15
C ALA A 375 -31.17 1.87 2.19
N ALA A 376 -30.85 2.22 3.43
CA ALA A 376 -30.63 1.29 4.53
C ALA A 376 -31.92 0.92 5.30
N ALA A 377 -33.05 1.54 5.01
CA ALA A 377 -34.29 1.49 5.84
C ALA A 377 -34.90 0.10 5.98
N ARG A 378 -34.56 -0.87 5.14
CA ARG A 378 -35.18 -2.21 5.09
C ARG A 378 -34.20 -3.35 5.31
N GLY A 379 -32.91 -3.06 5.53
CA GLY A 379 -31.87 -4.07 5.67
C GLY A 379 -31.68 -4.59 7.10
N LYS A 380 -31.11 -5.79 7.20
CA LYS A 380 -30.57 -6.28 8.47
C LYS A 380 -29.23 -5.60 8.71
N ALA A 381 -29.06 -4.98 9.86
CA ALA A 381 -27.85 -4.30 10.21
C ALA A 381 -27.07 -5.06 11.30
N ARG A 382 -25.76 -5.08 11.15
CA ARG A 382 -24.81 -5.55 12.17
C ARG A 382 -23.72 -4.51 12.36
N VAL A 383 -23.20 -4.42 13.56
CA VAL A 383 -22.09 -3.53 13.90
C VAL A 383 -20.90 -4.38 14.37
N TYR A 384 -19.78 -4.18 13.73
CA TYR A 384 -18.52 -4.82 14.08
C TYR A 384 -17.61 -3.86 14.83
N ASP A 385 -17.15 -4.27 16.00
CA ASP A 385 -16.12 -3.57 16.74
C ASP A 385 -14.76 -4.20 16.44
N PRO A 386 -13.89 -3.57 15.61
CA PRO A 386 -12.61 -4.13 15.24
C PRO A 386 -11.59 -4.15 16.40
N TRP A 387 -11.82 -3.41 17.47
CA TRP A 387 -10.95 -3.39 18.65
C TRP A 387 -11.17 -4.59 19.55
N THR A 388 -12.42 -5.06 19.64
CA THR A 388 -12.77 -6.26 20.42
C THR A 388 -12.97 -7.50 19.55
N GLY A 389 -13.16 -7.34 18.23
CA GLY A 389 -13.44 -8.42 17.28
C GLY A 389 -14.87 -8.98 17.37
N LYS A 390 -15.80 -8.21 17.87
CA LYS A 390 -17.17 -8.66 18.13
C LYS A 390 -18.17 -8.04 17.17
N TRP A 391 -19.13 -8.86 16.73
CA TRP A 391 -20.33 -8.42 16.03
C TRP A 391 -21.49 -8.25 16.99
N SER A 392 -22.31 -7.25 16.76
CA SER A 392 -23.58 -7.03 17.44
C SER A 392 -24.69 -6.81 16.39
N ASP A 393 -25.84 -7.37 16.61
CA ASP A 393 -27.01 -7.06 15.80
C ASP A 393 -27.50 -5.65 16.12
N ALA A 394 -28.00 -4.94 15.12
CA ALA A 394 -28.51 -3.60 15.26
C ALA A 394 -29.79 -3.43 14.44
N ALA A 395 -30.69 -2.57 14.90
CA ALA A 395 -31.93 -2.27 14.21
C ALA A 395 -31.83 -0.94 13.49
N VAL A 396 -32.14 -0.94 12.19
CA VAL A 396 -32.35 0.30 11.42
C VAL A 396 -33.81 0.70 11.51
N ARG A 397 -34.10 1.91 11.96
CA ARG A 397 -35.42 2.48 12.03
C ARG A 397 -35.43 3.80 11.26
N ASN A 398 -36.24 3.84 10.19
CA ASN A 398 -36.36 5.02 9.31
C ASN A 398 -34.95 5.50 8.79
N GLY A 399 -34.07 4.57 8.42
CA GLY A 399 -32.72 4.88 7.95
C GLY A 399 -31.72 5.22 9.05
N LYS A 400 -32.12 5.29 10.30
CA LYS A 400 -31.24 5.57 11.45
C LYS A 400 -30.91 4.30 12.22
N LEU A 401 -29.68 4.23 12.70
CA LEU A 401 -29.15 3.14 13.51
C LEU A 401 -28.46 3.72 14.75
N GLU A 402 -28.82 3.23 15.92
CA GLU A 402 -28.10 3.53 17.17
C GLU A 402 -26.93 2.56 17.32
N LEU A 403 -25.73 3.10 17.49
CA LEU A 403 -24.52 2.31 17.66
C LEU A 403 -24.45 1.74 19.09
N PRO A 404 -23.98 0.49 19.26
CA PRO A 404 -23.59 -0.02 20.57
C PRO A 404 -22.47 0.88 21.15
N ALA A 405 -22.24 0.78 22.45
CA ALA A 405 -21.13 1.49 23.08
C ALA A 405 -19.80 1.04 22.45
N PHE A 406 -18.97 1.98 22.01
CA PHE A 406 -17.69 1.69 21.38
C PHE A 406 -16.65 2.77 21.67
N SER A 407 -15.39 2.48 21.39
CA SER A 407 -14.32 3.46 21.37
C SER A 407 -13.57 3.43 20.03
N ARG A 408 -12.99 4.57 19.66
CA ARG A 408 -12.20 4.75 18.42
C ARG A 408 -13.00 4.55 17.13
N SER A 409 -13.48 3.35 16.83
CA SER A 409 -14.21 3.10 15.58
C SER A 409 -15.07 1.83 15.61
N VAL A 410 -16.07 1.79 14.75
CA VAL A 410 -16.88 0.59 14.43
C VAL A 410 -17.19 0.53 12.94
N VAL A 411 -17.56 -0.66 12.45
CA VAL A 411 -18.03 -0.87 11.09
C VAL A 411 -19.50 -1.29 11.13
N ILE A 412 -20.35 -0.57 10.39
CA ILE A 412 -21.74 -0.93 10.14
C ILE A 412 -21.79 -1.72 8.84
N ARG A 413 -22.55 -2.81 8.84
CA ARG A 413 -22.91 -3.59 7.66
C ARG A 413 -24.42 -3.76 7.59
N VAL A 414 -24.99 -3.36 6.46
CA VAL A 414 -26.44 -3.49 6.16
C VAL A 414 -26.58 -4.34 4.91
N GLU A 415 -27.42 -5.40 5.00
CA GLU A 415 -27.72 -6.37 3.93
C GLU A 415 -29.21 -6.49 3.69
#